data_a792fefff342e309c3d13472831a4f78
#
_entry.id   a792fefff342e309c3d13472831a4f78
#
_cell.length_a   1.000
_cell.length_b   1.000
_cell.length_c   1.000
_cell.angle_alpha   90.00
_cell.angle_beta   90.00
_cell.angle_gamma   90.00
#
_symmetry.space_group_name_H-M   'P 1'
#
loop_
_entity.id
_entity.type
_entity.pdbx_description
1 polymer ?
#
loop_
_entity_poly.entity_id
_entity_poly.type
_entity_poly.pdbx_seq_one_letter_code
_entity_poly.pdbx_strand_id
1 'polypeptide(L)'
;MRHGERLDDLFGEWYSYCKNKNGKYRQRDLNMPPDLSPLNRPLGEYQNDTALTVLGHVLAQMVGRAMLVSGRSPDMVYCSPALRCIQTASVAATMTGRPFKLRIEPGLFENFDLYPDKKPKFVTVEELKHSGFNIDDDYTPYCKMEDLFAVSESNEMYNDRVQSSLQYIANKSAPGRGTVLVAAHASTVDLAFGKFHSRFLKEPRQTTPENLMNISIPVPYSSNVTFMRNSDDDQWQYIREALPPITYRNFSNRLNHDFIERCNAAQQ
;
A
#
# COMPACT_ATOMS: atom_id res chain seq x y z
N MET A 1 -2.44 -3.91 -3.67
CA MET A 1 -3.44 -2.82 -3.61
C MET A 1 -2.83 -1.52 -3.13
N ARG A 2 -3.36 -0.38 -3.52
CA ARG A 2 -3.04 0.93 -2.94
C ARG A 2 -3.70 1.08 -1.57
N HIS A 3 -3.03 1.75 -0.63
CA HIS A 3 -3.60 2.10 0.68
C HIS A 3 -4.91 2.91 0.56
N GLY A 4 -5.69 2.99 1.64
CA GLY A 4 -6.91 3.79 1.75
C GLY A 4 -6.65 5.30 1.82
N GLU A 5 -7.72 6.10 1.86
CA GLU A 5 -7.65 7.56 1.98
C GLU A 5 -6.88 7.96 3.25
N ARG A 6 -5.99 8.94 3.12
CA ARG A 6 -5.09 9.40 4.17
C ARG A 6 -5.45 10.78 4.70
N LEU A 7 -5.15 11.02 5.98
CA LEU A 7 -5.52 12.26 6.67
C LEU A 7 -4.90 13.52 6.06
N ASP A 8 -3.63 13.47 5.69
CA ASP A 8 -2.91 14.64 5.18
C ASP A 8 -3.34 15.06 3.77
N ASP A 9 -3.88 14.13 2.97
CA ASP A 9 -4.41 14.44 1.65
C ASP A 9 -5.72 15.27 1.74
N LEU A 10 -6.52 15.00 2.77
CA LEU A 10 -7.80 15.68 2.98
C LEU A 10 -7.69 16.88 3.92
N PHE A 11 -6.85 16.80 4.94
CA PHE A 11 -6.78 17.77 6.03
C PHE A 11 -5.43 18.50 6.15
N GLY A 12 -4.53 18.32 5.18
CA GLY A 12 -3.22 18.94 5.16
C GLY A 12 -2.42 18.67 6.43
N GLU A 13 -1.89 19.71 7.05
CA GLU A 13 -1.07 19.61 8.28
C GLU A 13 -1.93 19.40 9.56
N TRP A 14 -2.86 18.46 9.52
CA TRP A 14 -3.80 18.16 10.60
C TRP A 14 -3.12 17.96 11.97
N TYR A 15 -1.92 17.39 12.01
CA TYR A 15 -1.13 17.15 13.22
C TYR A 15 -0.75 18.45 13.95
N SER A 16 -0.77 19.60 13.29
CA SER A 16 -0.45 20.90 13.87
C SER A 16 -1.60 21.49 14.70
N TYR A 17 -2.86 21.26 14.29
CA TYR A 17 -4.05 21.87 14.90
C TYR A 17 -5.00 20.88 15.59
N CYS A 18 -4.89 19.57 15.33
CA CYS A 18 -5.72 18.54 15.96
C CYS A 18 -5.19 18.14 17.34
N LYS A 19 -5.01 19.14 18.22
CA LYS A 19 -4.55 18.94 19.59
C LYS A 19 -5.41 19.67 20.61
N ASN A 20 -5.51 19.09 21.81
CA ASN A 20 -6.12 19.73 22.97
C ASN A 20 -5.10 20.61 23.74
N LYS A 21 -5.54 21.21 24.84
CA LYS A 21 -4.69 22.08 25.69
C LYS A 21 -3.44 21.36 26.24
N ASN A 22 -3.48 20.01 26.32
CA ASN A 22 -2.40 19.19 26.83
C ASN A 22 -1.52 18.60 25.70
N GLY A 23 -1.69 19.07 24.44
CA GLY A 23 -0.93 18.58 23.28
C GLY A 23 -1.37 17.20 22.76
N LYS A 24 -2.39 16.56 23.37
CA LYS A 24 -2.92 15.27 22.90
C LYS A 24 -3.87 15.45 21.73
N TYR A 25 -3.94 14.43 20.89
CA TYR A 25 -4.85 14.39 19.74
C TYR A 25 -6.28 14.75 20.16
N ARG A 26 -6.92 15.55 19.32
CA ARG A 26 -8.34 15.88 19.38
C ARG A 26 -8.94 15.84 17.98
N GLN A 27 -9.89 14.96 17.76
CA GLN A 27 -10.69 14.90 16.52
C GLN A 27 -11.36 16.25 16.25
N ARG A 28 -11.27 16.73 15.01
CA ARG A 28 -11.89 17.99 14.55
C ARG A 28 -12.93 17.77 13.45
N ASP A 29 -12.92 16.61 12.84
CA ASP A 29 -13.83 16.19 11.78
C ASP A 29 -14.22 14.73 11.98
N LEU A 30 -15.44 14.35 11.60
CA LEU A 30 -15.93 12.98 11.77
C LEU A 30 -15.22 11.98 10.84
N ASN A 31 -14.58 12.44 9.77
CA ASN A 31 -13.74 11.61 8.92
C ASN A 31 -12.29 11.45 9.45
N MET A 32 -11.94 12.13 10.53
CA MET A 32 -10.71 11.86 11.26
C MET A 32 -10.90 10.68 12.23
N PRO A 33 -9.87 9.90 12.54
CA PRO A 33 -9.94 8.85 13.55
C PRO A 33 -10.45 9.41 14.88
N PRO A 34 -11.33 8.69 15.60
CA PRO A 34 -11.80 9.15 16.92
C PRO A 34 -10.67 9.15 17.95
N ASP A 35 -9.69 8.28 17.79
CA ASP A 35 -8.55 8.13 18.67
C ASP A 35 -7.28 7.69 17.92
N LEU A 36 -6.13 8.19 18.36
CA LEU A 36 -4.79 7.81 17.91
C LEU A 36 -3.93 7.28 19.06
N SER A 37 -4.49 7.18 20.27
CA SER A 37 -3.75 6.78 21.49
C SER A 37 -3.13 5.38 21.43
N PRO A 38 -3.68 4.38 20.72
CA PRO A 38 -3.04 3.07 20.65
C PRO A 38 -1.60 3.11 20.17
N LEU A 39 -1.25 4.03 19.25
CA LEU A 39 0.11 4.17 18.74
C LEU A 39 1.03 4.98 19.66
N ASN A 40 0.48 5.68 20.64
CA ASN A 40 1.20 6.47 21.66
C ASN A 40 2.41 7.28 21.14
N ARG A 41 2.30 7.81 19.91
CA ARG A 41 3.38 8.59 19.27
C ARG A 41 3.07 10.08 19.25
N PRO A 42 4.08 10.97 19.30
CA PRO A 42 3.90 12.41 19.16
C PRO A 42 3.19 12.78 17.85
N LEU A 43 2.25 13.75 17.90
CA LEU A 43 1.49 14.16 16.71
C LEU A 43 2.38 14.62 15.54
N GLY A 44 3.51 15.28 15.82
CA GLY A 44 4.47 15.70 14.79
C GLY A 44 5.13 14.54 14.03
N GLU A 45 5.08 13.32 14.53
CA GLU A 45 5.62 12.14 13.84
C GLU A 45 4.67 11.59 12.77
N TYR A 46 3.41 12.06 12.75
CA TYR A 46 2.47 11.77 11.68
C TYR A 46 2.67 12.65 10.43
N GLN A 47 3.59 13.61 10.46
CA GLN A 47 3.80 14.56 9.37
C GLN A 47 3.96 13.87 8.00
N ASN A 48 4.85 12.88 7.91
CA ASN A 48 5.14 12.15 6.67
C ASN A 48 4.80 10.65 6.76
N ASP A 49 4.23 10.24 7.90
CA ASP A 49 3.73 8.87 8.11
C ASP A 49 2.31 8.93 8.68
N THR A 50 1.39 9.44 7.87
CA THR A 50 0.02 9.74 8.24
C THR A 50 -0.85 8.50 8.39
N ALA A 51 -1.88 8.60 9.21
CA ALA A 51 -2.91 7.56 9.36
C ALA A 51 -3.99 7.67 8.27
N LEU A 52 -4.81 6.64 8.16
CA LEU A 52 -6.02 6.64 7.33
C LEU A 52 -7.09 7.55 7.94
N THR A 53 -7.96 8.08 7.07
CA THR A 53 -9.25 8.63 7.48
C THR A 53 -10.21 7.52 7.90
N VAL A 54 -11.34 7.87 8.53
CA VAL A 54 -12.44 6.92 8.81
C VAL A 54 -12.95 6.31 7.51
N LEU A 55 -13.13 7.12 6.47
CA LEU A 55 -13.55 6.64 5.14
C LEU A 55 -12.48 5.70 4.55
N GLY A 56 -11.19 6.00 4.70
CA GLY A 56 -10.10 5.12 4.27
C GLY A 56 -10.17 3.73 4.92
N HIS A 57 -10.52 3.66 6.21
CA HIS A 57 -10.77 2.40 6.91
C HIS A 57 -11.99 1.66 6.34
N VAL A 58 -13.10 2.37 6.13
CA VAL A 58 -14.33 1.79 5.56
C VAL A 58 -14.08 1.23 4.16
N LEU A 59 -13.37 1.94 3.31
CA LEU A 59 -13.01 1.45 1.98
C LEU A 59 -12.12 0.19 2.05
N ALA A 60 -11.17 0.15 2.97
CA ALA A 60 -10.35 -1.05 3.20
C ALA A 60 -11.19 -2.25 3.68
N GLN A 61 -12.18 -2.02 4.56
CA GLN A 61 -13.16 -3.05 4.97
C GLN A 61 -13.95 -3.58 3.78
N MET A 62 -14.43 -2.69 2.90
CA MET A 62 -15.16 -3.09 1.69
C MET A 62 -14.31 -3.95 0.75
N VAL A 63 -13.03 -3.61 0.57
CA VAL A 63 -12.10 -4.44 -0.21
C VAL A 63 -11.88 -5.80 0.44
N GLY A 64 -11.70 -5.87 1.75
CA GLY A 64 -11.59 -7.14 2.49
C GLY A 64 -12.85 -8.00 2.32
N ARG A 65 -14.04 -7.40 2.39
CA ARG A 65 -15.29 -8.10 2.10
C ARG A 65 -15.34 -8.58 0.64
N ALA A 66 -14.87 -7.76 -0.32
CA ALA A 66 -14.79 -8.16 -1.71
C ALA A 66 -13.88 -9.37 -1.90
N MET A 67 -12.73 -9.42 -1.22
CA MET A 67 -11.84 -10.59 -1.20
C MET A 67 -12.55 -11.84 -0.68
N LEU A 68 -13.29 -11.72 0.43
CA LEU A 68 -14.03 -12.84 1.02
C LEU A 68 -15.07 -13.40 0.05
N VAL A 69 -15.95 -12.56 -0.49
CA VAL A 69 -17.04 -13.01 -1.37
C VAL A 69 -16.55 -13.49 -2.73
N SER A 70 -15.37 -13.09 -3.16
CA SER A 70 -14.73 -13.55 -4.41
C SER A 70 -13.86 -14.80 -4.21
N GLY A 71 -13.82 -15.39 -2.99
CA GLY A 71 -12.98 -16.55 -2.68
C GLY A 71 -11.47 -16.26 -2.75
N ARG A 72 -11.06 -15.00 -2.56
CA ARG A 72 -9.67 -14.52 -2.66
C ARG A 72 -9.12 -14.00 -1.33
N SER A 73 -9.57 -14.57 -0.22
CA SER A 73 -9.05 -14.25 1.11
C SER A 73 -7.55 -14.57 1.18
N PRO A 74 -6.70 -13.64 1.65
CA PRO A 74 -5.27 -13.84 1.66
C PRO A 74 -4.83 -14.85 2.72
N ASP A 75 -3.86 -15.68 2.36
CA ASP A 75 -3.14 -16.58 3.27
C ASP A 75 -1.85 -15.90 3.79
N MET A 76 -1.32 -14.94 3.03
CA MET A 76 -0.16 -14.14 3.40
C MET A 76 -0.45 -12.65 3.14
N VAL A 77 -0.02 -11.79 4.06
CA VAL A 77 -0.26 -10.33 3.97
C VAL A 77 1.04 -9.57 4.12
N TYR A 78 1.43 -8.88 3.07
CA TYR A 78 2.60 -8.01 3.05
C TYR A 78 2.16 -6.54 2.96
N CYS A 79 2.89 -5.65 3.60
CA CYS A 79 2.63 -4.22 3.49
C CYS A 79 3.91 -3.38 3.55
N SER A 80 3.86 -2.20 2.94
CA SER A 80 4.83 -1.15 3.13
C SER A 80 4.88 -0.73 4.62
N PRO A 81 6.02 -0.23 5.14
CA PRO A 81 6.16 0.23 6.51
C PRO A 81 5.34 1.48 6.83
N ALA A 82 4.81 2.19 5.84
CA ALA A 82 3.95 3.35 6.05
C ALA A 82 2.67 2.97 6.81
N LEU A 83 2.35 3.72 7.87
CA LEU A 83 1.20 3.45 8.74
C LEU A 83 -0.11 3.26 7.97
N ARG A 84 -0.37 4.08 6.96
CA ARG A 84 -1.54 3.96 6.07
C ARG A 84 -1.62 2.61 5.35
N CYS A 85 -0.48 2.04 4.97
CA CYS A 85 -0.42 0.73 4.32
C CYS A 85 -0.65 -0.40 5.32
N ILE A 86 -0.08 -0.30 6.51
CA ILE A 86 -0.26 -1.25 7.61
C ILE A 86 -1.73 -1.28 8.03
N GLN A 87 -2.34 -0.12 8.24
CA GLN A 87 -3.76 0.00 8.59
C GLN A 87 -4.66 -0.60 7.50
N THR A 88 -4.38 -0.28 6.22
CA THR A 88 -5.14 -0.83 5.09
C THR A 88 -5.05 -2.35 5.03
N ALA A 89 -3.83 -2.90 5.13
CA ALA A 89 -3.59 -4.34 5.12
C ALA A 89 -4.31 -5.06 6.25
N SER A 90 -4.15 -4.53 7.47
CA SER A 90 -4.77 -5.09 8.68
C SER A 90 -6.29 -5.12 8.58
N VAL A 91 -6.89 -3.99 8.20
CA VAL A 91 -8.34 -3.85 8.09
C VAL A 91 -8.91 -4.77 7.01
N ALA A 92 -8.31 -4.77 5.81
CA ALA A 92 -8.77 -5.61 4.71
C ALA A 92 -8.65 -7.11 5.04
N ALA A 93 -7.53 -7.54 5.63
CA ALA A 93 -7.33 -8.92 6.02
C ALA A 93 -8.30 -9.37 7.13
N THR A 94 -8.55 -8.52 8.15
CA THR A 94 -9.51 -8.79 9.23
C THR A 94 -10.90 -9.09 8.68
N MET A 95 -11.35 -8.37 7.66
CA MET A 95 -12.68 -8.56 7.06
C MET A 95 -12.86 -9.91 6.36
N THR A 96 -11.78 -10.63 6.07
CA THR A 96 -11.86 -11.96 5.47
C THR A 96 -12.18 -13.06 6.48
N GLY A 97 -12.07 -12.78 7.79
CA GLY A 97 -12.29 -13.74 8.87
C GLY A 97 -11.21 -14.82 8.98
N ARG A 98 -10.17 -14.80 8.15
CA ARG A 98 -9.05 -15.74 8.24
C ARG A 98 -7.97 -15.23 9.19
N PRO A 99 -7.30 -16.12 9.94
CA PRO A 99 -6.08 -15.75 10.67
C PRO A 99 -5.02 -15.23 9.70
N PHE A 100 -4.36 -14.14 10.05
CA PHE A 100 -3.26 -13.56 9.27
C PHE A 100 -2.21 -12.96 10.19
N LYS A 101 -0.99 -12.80 9.68
CA LYS A 101 0.05 -11.97 10.26
C LYS A 101 0.54 -10.98 9.20
N LEU A 102 0.84 -9.75 9.62
CA LEU A 102 1.37 -8.70 8.76
C LEU A 102 2.88 -8.85 8.61
N ARG A 103 3.35 -8.87 7.39
CA ARG A 103 4.77 -8.87 7.01
C ARG A 103 5.15 -7.49 6.51
N ILE A 104 5.88 -6.75 7.34
CA ILE A 104 6.34 -5.41 6.98
C ILE A 104 7.52 -5.55 6.02
N GLU A 105 7.38 -5.05 4.80
CA GLU A 105 8.42 -5.08 3.77
C GLU A 105 8.82 -3.65 3.39
N PRO A 106 9.95 -3.13 3.91
CA PRO A 106 10.45 -1.79 3.60
C PRO A 106 10.66 -1.55 2.11
N GLY A 107 11.01 -2.59 1.36
CA GLY A 107 11.17 -2.52 -0.08
C GLY A 107 9.91 -2.12 -0.86
N LEU A 108 8.73 -2.15 -0.24
CA LEU A 108 7.47 -1.68 -0.83
C LEU A 108 7.19 -0.20 -0.59
N PHE A 109 8.05 0.53 0.14
CA PHE A 109 7.84 1.96 0.38
C PHE A 109 7.95 2.76 -0.92
N GLU A 110 7.21 3.88 -1.01
CA GLU A 110 7.25 4.78 -2.17
C GLU A 110 8.55 5.60 -2.25
N ASN A 111 8.77 6.32 -3.34
CA ASN A 111 9.99 7.08 -3.57
C ASN A 111 10.15 8.21 -2.54
N PHE A 112 11.35 8.36 -1.99
CA PHE A 112 11.70 9.42 -1.04
C PHE A 112 11.71 10.83 -1.65
N ASP A 113 11.76 10.98 -2.97
CA ASP A 113 11.61 12.29 -3.62
C ASP A 113 10.26 12.96 -3.35
N LEU A 114 9.26 12.18 -2.91
CA LEU A 114 7.99 12.70 -2.41
C LEU A 114 8.10 13.34 -1.01
N TYR A 115 9.26 13.26 -0.37
CA TYR A 115 9.54 13.73 1.00
C TYR A 115 10.82 14.57 1.06
N PRO A 116 10.89 15.70 0.30
CA PRO A 116 12.13 16.46 0.13
C PRO A 116 12.63 17.07 1.44
N ASP A 117 11.73 17.53 2.31
CA ASP A 117 12.09 18.26 3.52
C ASP A 117 12.45 17.33 4.69
N LYS A 118 11.77 16.20 4.81
CA LYS A 118 11.95 15.27 5.93
C LYS A 118 11.45 13.88 5.59
N LYS A 119 12.32 12.90 5.74
CA LYS A 119 11.94 11.50 5.62
C LYS A 119 10.91 11.09 6.69
N PRO A 120 9.98 10.16 6.39
CA PRO A 120 9.00 9.66 7.38
C PRO A 120 9.71 8.95 8.53
N LYS A 121 9.15 9.07 9.72
CA LYS A 121 9.52 8.26 10.88
C LYS A 121 8.45 7.17 11.01
N PHE A 122 8.78 5.97 10.57
CA PHE A 122 7.85 4.85 10.66
C PHE A 122 7.64 4.38 12.11
N VAL A 123 6.47 3.79 12.37
CA VAL A 123 6.18 3.10 13.62
C VAL A 123 7.02 1.83 13.67
N THR A 124 7.66 1.56 14.79
CA THR A 124 8.46 0.34 14.97
C THR A 124 7.57 -0.89 15.08
N VAL A 125 8.15 -2.08 14.83
CA VAL A 125 7.43 -3.36 14.96
C VAL A 125 6.89 -3.54 16.38
N GLU A 126 7.68 -3.16 17.40
CA GLU A 126 7.30 -3.24 18.80
C GLU A 126 6.12 -2.32 19.11
N GLU A 127 6.15 -1.08 18.63
CA GLU A 127 5.04 -0.13 18.80
C GLU A 127 3.76 -0.61 18.10
N LEU A 128 3.89 -1.17 16.90
CA LEU A 128 2.77 -1.76 16.17
C LEU A 128 2.13 -2.93 16.93
N LYS A 129 2.93 -3.82 17.50
CA LYS A 129 2.44 -4.94 18.32
C LYS A 129 1.73 -4.46 19.58
N HIS A 130 2.31 -3.49 20.29
CA HIS A 130 1.67 -2.87 21.44
C HIS A 130 0.35 -2.17 21.08
N SER A 131 0.23 -1.70 19.86
CA SER A 131 -0.99 -1.07 19.33
C SER A 131 -2.02 -2.08 18.80
N GLY A 132 -1.75 -3.38 18.95
CA GLY A 132 -2.68 -4.45 18.60
C GLY A 132 -2.59 -4.94 17.14
N PHE A 133 -1.59 -4.52 16.37
CA PHE A 133 -1.36 -5.11 15.04
C PHE A 133 -0.75 -6.50 15.17
N ASN A 134 -1.28 -7.46 14.40
CA ASN A 134 -0.79 -8.83 14.37
C ASN A 134 0.39 -8.97 13.41
N ILE A 135 1.60 -8.71 13.90
CA ILE A 135 2.83 -8.72 13.10
C ILE A 135 3.44 -10.14 13.06
N ASP A 136 4.04 -10.50 11.93
CA ASP A 136 4.79 -11.74 11.75
C ASP A 136 6.24 -11.56 12.23
N ASP A 137 6.53 -12.03 13.44
CA ASP A 137 7.85 -11.93 14.08
C ASP A 137 8.92 -12.79 13.39
N ASP A 138 8.51 -13.83 12.69
CA ASP A 138 9.40 -14.75 11.99
C ASP A 138 9.75 -14.25 10.58
N TYR A 139 9.13 -13.16 10.13
CA TYR A 139 9.38 -12.59 8.82
C TYR A 139 10.68 -11.79 8.78
N THR A 140 11.58 -12.16 7.89
CA THR A 140 12.77 -11.38 7.56
C THR A 140 12.52 -10.63 6.26
N PRO A 141 12.50 -9.27 6.28
CA PRO A 141 12.29 -8.46 5.08
C PRO A 141 13.37 -8.70 4.02
N TYR A 142 12.97 -8.59 2.76
CA TYR A 142 13.89 -8.59 1.63
C TYR A 142 14.78 -7.35 1.63
N CYS A 143 14.17 -6.17 1.82
CA CYS A 143 14.87 -4.90 2.00
C CYS A 143 14.84 -4.54 3.49
N LYS A 144 16.01 -4.28 4.08
CA LYS A 144 16.06 -3.84 5.47
C LYS A 144 15.69 -2.37 5.59
N MET A 145 15.16 -1.99 6.77
CA MET A 145 14.79 -0.60 7.04
C MET A 145 16.01 0.34 6.97
N GLU A 146 17.15 -0.13 7.46
CA GLU A 146 18.41 0.63 7.45
C GLU A 146 18.87 0.89 6.01
N ASP A 147 18.78 -0.11 5.13
CA ASP A 147 19.15 0.02 3.72
C ASP A 147 18.26 1.03 2.99
N LEU A 148 16.96 1.04 3.30
CA LEU A 148 16.01 2.00 2.75
C LEU A 148 16.38 3.47 3.06
N PHE A 149 16.97 3.72 4.23
CA PHE A 149 17.37 5.07 4.65
C PHE A 149 18.82 5.44 4.31
N ALA A 150 19.66 4.46 3.99
CA ALA A 150 21.11 4.64 3.84
C ALA A 150 21.49 5.42 2.58
N VAL A 151 20.66 5.41 1.52
CA VAL A 151 21.02 5.91 0.19
C VAL A 151 20.04 6.99 -0.27
N SER A 152 20.55 7.99 -1.01
CA SER A 152 19.69 8.85 -1.84
C SER A 152 19.30 8.02 -3.07
N GLU A 153 18.04 7.68 -3.18
CA GLU A 153 17.51 6.75 -4.17
C GLU A 153 17.16 7.49 -5.48
N SER A 154 17.76 7.08 -6.61
CA SER A 154 17.30 7.53 -7.92
C SER A 154 15.97 6.84 -8.30
N ASN A 155 15.27 7.36 -9.31
CA ASN A 155 14.05 6.73 -9.81
C ASN A 155 14.28 5.29 -10.30
N GLU A 156 15.43 5.01 -10.91
CA GLU A 156 15.81 3.66 -11.32
C GLU A 156 15.99 2.74 -10.12
N MET A 157 16.76 3.18 -9.12
CA MET A 157 16.96 2.42 -7.87
C MET A 157 15.63 2.16 -7.17
N TYR A 158 14.74 3.14 -7.14
CA TYR A 158 13.37 2.97 -6.62
C TYR A 158 12.60 1.89 -7.37
N ASN A 159 12.58 1.95 -8.70
CA ASN A 159 11.89 0.97 -9.53
C ASN A 159 12.43 -0.45 -9.30
N ASP A 160 13.77 -0.58 -9.29
CA ASP A 160 14.45 -1.86 -9.08
C ASP A 160 14.15 -2.43 -7.69
N ARG A 161 14.19 -1.61 -6.66
CA ARG A 161 13.87 -2.02 -5.29
C ARG A 161 12.44 -2.55 -5.19
N VAL A 162 11.47 -1.79 -5.68
CA VAL A 162 10.05 -2.20 -5.62
C VAL A 162 9.80 -3.45 -6.45
N GLN A 163 10.33 -3.51 -7.67
CA GLN A 163 10.17 -4.68 -8.54
C GLN A 163 10.86 -5.93 -7.97
N SER A 164 12.04 -5.79 -7.36
CA SER A 164 12.75 -6.89 -6.71
C SER A 164 12.01 -7.38 -5.47
N SER A 165 11.45 -6.48 -4.66
CA SER A 165 10.61 -6.83 -3.52
C SER A 165 9.34 -7.56 -3.94
N LEU A 166 8.66 -7.10 -4.99
CA LEU A 166 7.50 -7.78 -5.56
C LEU A 166 7.86 -9.18 -6.09
N GLN A 167 9.00 -9.31 -6.76
CA GLN A 167 9.48 -10.60 -7.25
C GLN A 167 9.82 -11.57 -6.11
N TYR A 168 10.47 -11.06 -5.06
CA TYR A 168 10.75 -11.86 -3.86
C TYR A 168 9.45 -12.38 -3.23
N ILE A 169 8.46 -11.51 -3.04
CA ILE A 169 7.15 -11.89 -2.51
C ILE A 169 6.48 -12.92 -3.42
N ALA A 170 6.49 -12.71 -4.74
CA ALA A 170 5.93 -13.62 -5.72
C ALA A 170 6.59 -15.01 -5.68
N ASN A 171 7.91 -15.07 -5.50
CA ASN A 171 8.65 -16.33 -5.38
C ASN A 171 8.37 -17.07 -4.06
N LYS A 172 8.17 -16.33 -2.96
CA LYS A 172 7.75 -16.92 -1.67
C LYS A 172 6.33 -17.46 -1.70
N SER A 173 5.52 -16.97 -2.63
CA SER A 173 4.14 -17.40 -2.87
C SER A 173 4.11 -18.49 -3.93
N ALA A 174 4.80 -19.61 -3.69
CA ALA A 174 4.89 -20.71 -4.66
C ALA A 174 3.49 -21.20 -5.09
N PRO A 175 3.32 -21.68 -6.33
CA PRO A 175 2.05 -22.17 -6.85
C PRO A 175 1.37 -23.15 -5.94
N GLY A 176 0.04 -23.05 -5.83
CA GLY A 176 -0.76 -23.88 -4.93
C GLY A 176 -0.66 -23.54 -3.45
N ARG A 177 0.10 -22.50 -3.07
CA ARG A 177 0.25 -22.06 -1.67
C ARG A 177 -0.67 -20.90 -1.26
N GLY A 178 -1.65 -20.54 -2.09
CA GLY A 178 -2.71 -19.63 -1.70
C GLY A 178 -2.60 -18.22 -2.27
N THR A 179 -3.35 -17.30 -1.67
CA THR A 179 -3.50 -15.92 -2.08
C THR A 179 -2.60 -15.00 -1.25
N VAL A 180 -1.93 -14.06 -1.91
CA VAL A 180 -1.09 -13.04 -1.25
C VAL A 180 -1.72 -11.67 -1.43
N LEU A 181 -1.87 -10.94 -0.34
CA LEU A 181 -2.21 -9.53 -0.33
C LEU A 181 -0.93 -8.70 -0.18
N VAL A 182 -0.73 -7.74 -1.06
CA VAL A 182 0.30 -6.70 -0.92
C VAL A 182 -0.39 -5.35 -0.83
N ALA A 183 -0.26 -4.65 0.30
CA ALA A 183 -0.78 -3.30 0.50
C ALA A 183 0.36 -2.28 0.48
N ALA A 184 0.35 -1.39 -0.50
CA ALA A 184 1.42 -0.42 -0.70
C ALA A 184 0.88 0.86 -1.36
N HIS A 185 1.60 1.47 -2.28
CA HIS A 185 1.37 2.80 -2.85
C HIS A 185 0.84 2.73 -4.29
N ALA A 186 0.40 3.86 -4.85
CA ALA A 186 -0.09 3.93 -6.22
C ALA A 186 0.98 3.49 -7.23
N SER A 187 2.20 3.98 -7.07
CA SER A 187 3.36 3.61 -7.89
C SER A 187 3.70 2.11 -7.80
N THR A 188 3.56 1.50 -6.62
CA THR A 188 3.76 0.04 -6.46
C THR A 188 2.74 -0.76 -7.25
N VAL A 189 1.48 -0.31 -7.29
CA VAL A 189 0.42 -0.96 -8.09
C VAL A 189 0.74 -0.86 -9.58
N ASP A 190 1.19 0.30 -10.04
CA ASP A 190 1.60 0.54 -11.42
C ASP A 190 2.83 -0.31 -11.82
N LEU A 191 3.87 -0.32 -10.97
CA LEU A 191 5.06 -1.15 -11.18
C LEU A 191 4.74 -2.66 -11.19
N ALA A 192 3.83 -3.10 -10.32
CA ALA A 192 3.36 -4.50 -10.32
C ALA A 192 2.63 -4.83 -11.63
N PHE A 193 1.79 -3.90 -12.12
CA PHE A 193 1.11 -4.08 -13.40
C PHE A 193 2.13 -4.20 -14.54
N GLY A 194 3.08 -3.29 -14.64
CA GLY A 194 4.13 -3.33 -15.66
C GLY A 194 4.98 -4.60 -15.61
N LYS A 195 5.31 -5.08 -14.38
CA LYS A 195 6.17 -6.26 -14.19
C LYS A 195 5.49 -7.58 -14.53
N PHE A 196 4.26 -7.78 -14.09
CA PHE A 196 3.58 -9.08 -14.17
C PHE A 196 2.58 -9.21 -15.33
N HIS A 197 2.30 -8.12 -16.05
CA HIS A 197 1.45 -8.18 -17.23
C HIS A 197 2.29 -8.51 -18.48
N SER A 198 2.13 -9.69 -19.03
CA SER A 198 2.98 -10.28 -20.07
C SER A 198 3.12 -9.46 -21.38
N ARG A 199 2.21 -8.51 -21.63
CA ARG A 199 2.23 -7.65 -22.83
C ARG A 199 3.19 -6.46 -22.72
N PHE A 200 3.66 -6.12 -21.52
CA PHE A 200 4.39 -4.87 -21.25
C PHE A 200 5.83 -5.06 -20.76
N LEU A 201 6.37 -6.27 -20.81
CA LEU A 201 7.68 -6.63 -20.26
C LEU A 201 8.89 -6.08 -21.03
N LYS A 202 8.73 -5.24 -22.05
CA LYS A 202 9.86 -4.88 -22.91
C LYS A 202 10.72 -3.73 -22.39
N GLU A 203 10.19 -2.81 -21.59
CA GLU A 203 11.02 -1.76 -20.97
C GLU A 203 10.47 -1.33 -19.60
N PRO A 204 11.36 -1.07 -18.60
CA PRO A 204 10.92 -0.52 -17.32
C PRO A 204 10.38 0.90 -17.53
N ARG A 205 9.20 1.18 -16.98
CA ARG A 205 8.68 2.56 -16.95
C ARG A 205 9.68 3.46 -16.21
N GLN A 206 10.07 4.55 -16.84
CA GLN A 206 10.74 5.62 -16.14
C GLN A 206 9.70 6.37 -15.29
N THR A 207 9.70 6.10 -13.99
CA THR A 207 8.92 6.87 -13.02
C THR A 207 9.64 8.18 -12.76
N THR A 208 9.21 9.25 -13.42
CA THR A 208 9.66 10.59 -13.06
C THR A 208 8.88 11.07 -11.82
N PRO A 209 9.41 12.02 -11.01
CA PRO A 209 8.66 12.60 -9.90
C PRO A 209 7.29 13.13 -10.31
N GLU A 210 7.17 13.73 -11.49
CA GLU A 210 5.92 14.21 -12.05
C GLU A 210 4.94 13.06 -12.34
N ASN A 211 5.42 11.96 -12.91
CA ASN A 211 4.61 10.76 -13.14
C ASN A 211 4.16 10.10 -11.82
N LEU A 212 5.00 10.10 -10.79
CA LEU A 212 4.65 9.58 -9.46
C LEU A 212 3.50 10.36 -8.82
N MET A 213 3.49 11.69 -8.95
CA MET A 213 2.38 12.52 -8.45
C MET A 213 1.08 12.26 -9.22
N ASN A 214 1.17 12.10 -10.53
CA ASN A 214 0.01 11.90 -11.39
C ASN A 214 -0.55 10.48 -11.36
N ILE A 215 0.23 9.47 -10.94
CA ILE A 215 -0.20 8.07 -10.90
C ILE A 215 -1.37 7.83 -9.93
N SER A 216 -1.60 8.72 -8.98
CA SER A 216 -2.72 8.64 -8.04
C SER A 216 -4.08 8.75 -8.71
N ILE A 217 -4.18 9.36 -9.91
CA ILE A 217 -5.42 9.53 -10.67
C ILE A 217 -5.89 8.17 -11.24
N PRO A 218 -5.07 7.44 -12.05
CA PRO A 218 -5.46 6.14 -12.59
C PRO A 218 -5.41 5.01 -11.57
N VAL A 219 -4.74 5.22 -10.43
CA VAL A 219 -4.64 4.26 -9.32
C VAL A 219 -5.26 4.88 -8.07
N PRO A 220 -6.59 5.00 -7.96
CA PRO A 220 -7.25 5.63 -6.82
C PRO A 220 -7.06 4.82 -5.53
N TYR A 221 -7.37 5.43 -4.39
CA TYR A 221 -7.33 4.77 -3.08
C TYR A 221 -8.05 3.42 -3.09
N SER A 222 -7.48 2.44 -2.42
CA SER A 222 -8.00 1.07 -2.32
C SER A 222 -8.15 0.32 -3.64
N SER A 223 -7.64 0.84 -4.77
CA SER A 223 -7.59 0.11 -6.03
C SER A 223 -6.59 -1.06 -5.96
N ASN A 224 -6.79 -2.05 -6.81
CA ASN A 224 -5.94 -3.23 -6.83
C ASN A 224 -5.71 -3.76 -8.24
N VAL A 225 -4.62 -4.51 -8.40
CA VAL A 225 -4.35 -5.39 -9.54
C VAL A 225 -4.19 -6.81 -9.01
N THR A 226 -4.66 -7.78 -9.77
CA THR A 226 -4.55 -9.19 -9.38
C THR A 226 -3.90 -9.98 -10.50
N PHE A 227 -2.91 -10.79 -10.10
CA PHE A 227 -2.23 -11.72 -11.00
C PHE A 227 -2.38 -13.14 -10.44
N MET A 228 -2.43 -14.11 -11.33
CA MET A 228 -2.50 -15.52 -11.01
C MET A 228 -1.50 -16.31 -11.86
N ARG A 229 -0.92 -17.35 -11.28
CA ARG A 229 -0.18 -18.40 -12.00
C ARG A 229 -0.53 -19.75 -11.41
N ASN A 230 -0.57 -20.78 -12.23
CA ASN A 230 -0.95 -22.13 -11.81
C ASN A 230 0.27 -22.99 -11.44
N SER A 231 1.43 -22.72 -12.04
CA SER A 231 2.69 -23.40 -11.75
C SER A 231 3.87 -22.42 -11.71
N ASP A 232 5.04 -22.84 -11.24
CA ASP A 232 6.24 -21.99 -11.20
C ASP A 232 6.75 -21.64 -12.61
N ASP A 233 6.49 -22.50 -13.57
CA ASP A 233 6.88 -22.31 -14.98
C ASP A 233 5.85 -21.49 -15.77
N ASP A 234 4.66 -21.25 -15.19
CA ASP A 234 3.61 -20.46 -15.84
C ASP A 234 3.92 -18.97 -15.77
N GLN A 235 3.57 -18.28 -16.85
CA GLN A 235 3.56 -16.83 -16.83
C GLN A 235 2.42 -16.31 -15.96
N TRP A 236 2.64 -15.16 -15.32
CA TRP A 236 1.59 -14.47 -14.60
C TRP A 236 0.48 -14.02 -15.53
N GLN A 237 -0.74 -14.35 -15.16
CA GLN A 237 -1.96 -13.93 -15.86
C GLN A 237 -2.61 -12.80 -15.08
N TYR A 238 -2.81 -11.67 -15.74
CA TYR A 238 -3.57 -10.56 -15.17
C TYR A 238 -5.07 -10.91 -15.16
N ILE A 239 -5.69 -10.78 -13.98
CA ILE A 239 -7.12 -11.01 -13.78
C ILE A 239 -7.82 -9.66 -13.68
N ARG A 240 -8.40 -9.23 -14.79
CA ARG A 240 -9.19 -7.99 -14.82
C ARG A 240 -10.41 -8.13 -13.92
N GLU A 241 -10.66 -7.12 -13.08
CA GLU A 241 -11.82 -7.10 -12.18
C GLU A 241 -11.91 -8.34 -11.27
N ALA A 242 -10.78 -8.78 -10.73
CA ALA A 242 -10.71 -9.92 -9.80
C ALA A 242 -11.57 -9.73 -8.55
N LEU A 243 -11.80 -8.49 -8.14
CA LEU A 243 -12.65 -8.07 -7.04
C LEU A 243 -13.73 -7.11 -7.56
N PRO A 244 -14.96 -7.15 -7.01
CA PRO A 244 -15.97 -6.14 -7.28
C PRO A 244 -15.44 -4.73 -6.99
N PRO A 245 -15.66 -3.73 -7.86
CA PRO A 245 -15.23 -2.36 -7.62
C PRO A 245 -16.09 -1.69 -6.57
N ILE A 246 -15.51 -0.69 -5.89
CA ILE A 246 -16.24 0.26 -5.04
C ILE A 246 -16.53 1.51 -5.86
N THR A 247 -17.79 1.92 -5.91
CA THR A 247 -18.20 3.17 -6.56
C THR A 247 -19.08 3.97 -5.62
N TYR A 248 -18.72 5.24 -5.38
CA TYR A 248 -19.50 6.15 -4.54
C TYR A 248 -19.59 7.53 -5.21
N ARG A 249 -20.76 7.90 -5.68
CA ARG A 249 -21.00 9.10 -6.51
C ARG A 249 -19.99 9.14 -7.68
N ASN A 250 -19.07 10.12 -7.66
CA ASN A 250 -18.04 10.29 -8.69
C ASN A 250 -16.75 9.53 -8.37
N PHE A 251 -16.69 8.78 -7.28
CA PHE A 251 -15.54 7.99 -6.88
C PHE A 251 -15.74 6.53 -7.26
N SER A 252 -14.70 5.93 -7.83
CA SER A 252 -14.58 4.49 -8.00
C SER A 252 -13.12 4.08 -7.75
N ASN A 253 -12.91 2.97 -7.05
CA ASN A 253 -11.58 2.38 -6.89
C ASN A 253 -11.18 1.48 -8.07
N ARG A 254 -11.98 1.46 -9.14
CA ARG A 254 -11.66 0.71 -10.36
C ARG A 254 -10.39 1.29 -10.96
N LEU A 255 -9.41 0.41 -11.18
CA LEU A 255 -8.18 0.80 -11.85
C LEU A 255 -8.50 1.26 -13.28
N ASN A 256 -7.92 2.37 -13.70
CA ASN A 256 -8.08 2.85 -15.08
C ASN A 256 -7.11 2.08 -16.01
N HIS A 257 -7.54 0.88 -16.42
CA HIS A 257 -6.75 -0.02 -17.25
C HIS A 257 -6.38 0.62 -18.59
N ASP A 258 -7.33 1.30 -19.22
CA ASP A 258 -7.13 1.91 -20.53
C ASP A 258 -6.09 3.04 -20.48
N PHE A 259 -6.03 3.77 -19.36
CA PHE A 259 -4.98 4.78 -19.14
C PHE A 259 -3.62 4.11 -18.96
N ILE A 260 -3.53 3.12 -18.11
CA ILE A 260 -2.27 2.40 -17.84
C ILE A 260 -1.76 1.72 -19.12
N GLU A 261 -2.64 1.08 -19.89
CA GLU A 261 -2.30 0.42 -21.15
C GLU A 261 -1.82 1.43 -22.21
N ARG A 262 -2.49 2.58 -22.34
CA ARG A 262 -2.07 3.65 -23.28
C ARG A 262 -0.74 4.28 -22.92
N CYS A 263 -0.48 4.55 -21.65
CA CYS A 263 0.81 5.07 -21.21
C CYS A 263 1.96 4.12 -21.53
N ASN A 264 1.70 2.81 -21.50
CA ASN A 264 2.69 1.79 -21.88
C ASN A 264 2.89 1.72 -23.40
N ALA A 265 1.81 1.92 -24.19
CA ALA A 265 1.88 1.92 -25.66
C ALA A 265 2.55 3.19 -26.24
N ALA A 266 2.41 4.34 -25.57
CA ALA A 266 3.02 5.60 -26.00
C ALA A 266 4.55 5.68 -25.73
N GLN A 267 5.11 4.70 -25.04
CA GLN A 267 6.55 4.55 -24.79
C GLN A 267 7.23 3.53 -25.72
N GLN A 268 6.47 2.97 -26.65
CA GLN A 268 6.95 2.13 -27.76
C GLN A 268 7.11 2.95 -29.06
#